data_9a370691dc950ad64eaf2e67f03e0550
#
_entry.id   9a370691dc950ad64eaf2e67f03e0550
#
_cell.length_a   1.000
_cell.length_b   1.000
_cell.length_c   1.000
_cell.angle_alpha   90.00
_cell.angle_beta   90.00
_cell.angle_gamma   90.00
#
_symmetry.space_group_name_H-M   'P 1'
#
loop_
_entity.id
_entity.type
_entity.pdbx_description
1 polymer ?
#
loop_
_entity_poly.entity_id
_entity_poly.type
_entity_poly.pdbx_seq_one_letter_code
_entity_poly.pdbx_strand_id
1 'polypeptide(L)'
;DACVLSDEVYEALVFDGRRHAGVLGNGRLRGRAFAVFSFGKTYNATGWKVGYCVAAPPLTAEFRKVHQFLTFAVSTPVQHALADFMREEPGFADGQG
;
A
#
# COMPACT_ATOMS: atom_id res chain seq x y z
N ASP A 1 -16.60 -12.65 -11.27
CA ASP A 1 -16.81 -11.26 -11.66
C ASP A 1 -16.73 -10.27 -10.51
N ALA A 2 -16.48 -10.77 -9.29
CA ALA A 2 -16.36 -9.89 -8.12
C ALA A 2 -14.98 -9.23 -8.07
N CYS A 3 -14.94 -8.00 -7.57
CA CYS A 3 -13.69 -7.34 -7.25
C CYS A 3 -13.23 -7.76 -5.87
N VAL A 4 -11.92 -7.73 -5.66
CA VAL A 4 -11.31 -8.07 -4.38
C VAL A 4 -10.66 -6.82 -3.80
N LEU A 5 -10.92 -6.55 -2.52
CA LEU A 5 -10.21 -5.51 -1.77
C LEU A 5 -9.37 -6.21 -0.71
N SER A 6 -8.07 -6.15 -0.86
CA SER A 6 -7.14 -6.81 0.06
C SER A 6 -6.43 -5.78 0.93
N ASP A 7 -6.65 -5.87 2.23
CA ASP A 7 -5.97 -5.00 3.19
C ASP A 7 -4.66 -5.67 3.59
N GLU A 8 -3.55 -5.11 3.12
CA GLU A 8 -2.22 -5.69 3.31
C GLU A 8 -1.31 -4.78 4.13
N VAL A 9 -1.89 -4.08 5.10
CA VAL A 9 -1.15 -3.10 5.90
C VAL A 9 -0.03 -3.71 6.74
N TYR A 10 -0.09 -5.00 7.00
CA TYR A 10 0.93 -5.71 7.77
C TYR A 10 1.85 -6.58 6.91
N GLU A 11 2.06 -6.22 5.66
CA GLU A 11 2.85 -7.01 4.72
C GLU A 11 4.29 -7.28 5.19
N ALA A 12 4.86 -6.36 5.97
CA ALA A 12 6.23 -6.49 6.47
C ALA A 12 6.33 -7.29 7.77
N LEU A 13 5.20 -7.63 8.40
CA LEU A 13 5.17 -8.36 9.65
C LEU A 13 4.92 -9.85 9.39
N VAL A 14 5.97 -10.57 9.03
CA VAL A 14 5.92 -12.01 8.80
C VAL A 14 6.87 -12.72 9.74
N PHE A 15 6.51 -13.93 10.15
CA PHE A 15 7.24 -14.70 11.16
C PHE A 15 7.52 -16.12 10.67
N ASP A 16 8.45 -16.78 11.34
CA ASP A 16 8.78 -18.20 11.07
C ASP A 16 9.30 -18.44 9.65
N GLY A 17 9.97 -17.44 9.07
CA GLY A 17 10.52 -17.58 7.71
C GLY A 17 9.47 -17.59 6.61
N ARG A 18 8.23 -17.28 6.93
CA ARG A 18 7.15 -17.30 5.94
C ARG A 18 7.16 -16.05 5.08
N ARG A 19 6.57 -16.17 3.90
CA ARG A 19 6.39 -15.04 3.00
C ARG A 19 4.99 -14.46 3.14
N HIS A 20 4.89 -13.15 3.00
CA HIS A 20 3.58 -12.51 2.88
C HIS A 20 2.93 -12.92 1.55
N ALA A 21 1.68 -13.39 1.61
CA ALA A 21 0.94 -13.81 0.43
C ALA A 21 0.04 -12.67 -0.05
N GLY A 22 0.57 -11.80 -0.93
CA GLY A 22 -0.17 -10.66 -1.45
C GLY A 22 -1.11 -11.03 -2.60
N VAL A 23 -2.23 -10.33 -2.69
CA VAL A 23 -3.24 -10.57 -3.73
C VAL A 23 -2.70 -10.30 -5.14
N LEU A 24 -1.78 -9.36 -5.27
CA LEU A 24 -1.21 -9.00 -6.58
C LEU A 24 -0.29 -10.07 -7.15
N GLY A 25 0.19 -11.00 -6.30
CA GLY A 25 0.96 -12.14 -6.74
C GLY A 25 0.11 -13.28 -7.30
N ASN A 26 -1.21 -13.20 -7.17
CA ASN A 26 -2.12 -14.22 -7.65
C ASN A 26 -2.62 -13.85 -9.06
N GLY A 27 -2.25 -14.64 -10.07
CA GLY A 27 -2.57 -14.34 -11.45
C GLY A 27 -4.06 -14.30 -11.77
N ARG A 28 -4.90 -14.95 -10.98
CA ARG A 28 -6.35 -14.95 -11.16
C ARG A 28 -7.02 -13.72 -10.57
N LEU A 29 -6.41 -13.14 -9.54
CA LEU A 29 -7.05 -12.07 -8.76
C LEU A 29 -6.52 -10.68 -9.11
N ARG A 30 -5.25 -10.56 -9.50
CA ARG A 30 -4.64 -9.24 -9.65
C ARG A 30 -5.34 -8.31 -10.65
N GLY A 31 -6.00 -8.88 -11.66
CA GLY A 31 -6.72 -8.07 -12.67
C GLY A 31 -8.00 -7.45 -12.14
N ARG A 32 -8.48 -7.88 -10.98
CA ARG A 32 -9.74 -7.42 -10.37
C ARG A 32 -9.58 -7.11 -8.89
N ALA A 33 -8.37 -6.79 -8.48
CA ALA A 33 -8.07 -6.55 -7.07
C ALA A 33 -7.50 -5.16 -6.82
N PHE A 34 -7.86 -4.62 -5.66
CA PHE A 34 -7.21 -3.44 -5.09
C PHE A 34 -6.45 -3.92 -3.85
N ALA A 35 -5.15 -3.66 -3.82
CA ALA A 35 -4.33 -3.97 -2.64
C ALA A 35 -4.04 -2.66 -1.91
N VAL A 36 -4.36 -2.62 -0.62
CA VAL A 36 -4.21 -1.42 0.21
C VAL A 36 -3.07 -1.62 1.19
N PHE A 37 -2.19 -0.64 1.26
CA PHE A 37 -1.00 -0.66 2.10
C PHE A 37 -0.95 0.59 2.97
N SER A 38 -0.20 0.52 4.07
CA SER A 38 -0.07 1.64 4.98
C SER A 38 1.40 1.95 5.25
N PHE A 39 1.80 3.19 5.04
CA PHE A 39 3.11 3.63 5.50
C PHE A 39 3.17 3.69 7.03
N GLY A 40 2.02 3.96 7.67
CA GLY A 40 1.94 4.03 9.12
C GLY A 40 2.32 2.73 9.80
N LYS A 41 1.89 1.61 9.25
CA LYS A 41 2.19 0.30 9.83
C LYS A 41 3.60 -0.17 9.51
N THR A 42 4.05 0.05 8.27
CA THR A 42 5.36 -0.40 7.82
C THR A 42 6.49 0.45 8.41
N TYR A 43 6.29 1.76 8.55
CA TYR A 43 7.33 2.71 8.98
C TYR A 43 7.07 3.32 10.35
N ASN A 44 6.18 2.71 11.15
CA ASN A 44 5.87 3.18 12.50
C ASN A 44 5.39 4.64 12.54
N ALA A 45 4.63 5.04 11.53
CA ALA A 45 4.14 6.40 11.38
C ALA A 45 2.60 6.44 11.30
N THR A 46 1.93 5.62 12.10
CA THR A 46 0.47 5.44 12.03
C THR A 46 -0.29 6.75 12.17
N GLY A 47 0.17 7.64 13.04
CA GLY A 47 -0.49 8.92 13.25
C GLY A 47 -0.46 9.86 12.06
N TRP A 48 0.40 9.62 11.08
CA TRP A 48 0.53 10.48 9.90
C TRP A 48 -0.53 10.22 8.84
N LYS A 49 -1.24 9.07 8.94
CA LYS A 49 -2.39 8.75 8.09
C LYS A 49 -2.10 8.77 6.60
N VAL A 50 -1.06 8.05 6.19
CA VAL A 50 -0.68 7.94 4.78
C VAL A 50 -0.58 6.47 4.40
N GLY A 51 -1.21 6.13 3.30
CA GLY A 51 -1.16 4.78 2.72
C GLY A 51 -1.24 4.88 1.22
N TYR A 52 -1.31 3.74 0.56
CA TYR A 52 -1.44 3.71 -0.88
C TYR A 52 -2.22 2.49 -1.33
N CYS A 53 -2.74 2.57 -2.55
CA CYS A 53 -3.49 1.51 -3.18
C CYS A 53 -2.84 1.14 -4.50
N VAL A 54 -2.71 -0.15 -4.76
CA VAL A 54 -2.16 -0.66 -6.01
C VAL A 54 -3.23 -1.50 -6.71
N ALA A 55 -3.43 -1.26 -8.00
CA ALA A 55 -4.39 -1.99 -8.80
C ALA A 55 -3.98 -1.96 -10.27
N ALA A 56 -4.56 -2.85 -11.07
CA ALA A 56 -4.34 -2.84 -12.52
C ALA A 56 -4.78 -1.49 -13.12
N PRO A 57 -4.16 -1.03 -14.23
CA PRO A 57 -4.44 0.30 -14.78
C PRO A 57 -5.91 0.67 -14.97
N PRO A 58 -6.79 -0.19 -15.51
CA PRO A 58 -8.21 0.16 -15.64
C PRO A 58 -8.88 0.43 -14.29
N LEU A 59 -8.54 -0.35 -13.25
CA LEU A 59 -9.09 -0.15 -11.92
C LEU A 59 -8.54 1.12 -11.28
N THR A 60 -7.26 1.39 -11.48
CA THR A 60 -6.62 2.62 -10.99
C THR A 60 -7.29 3.85 -11.56
N ALA A 61 -7.63 3.83 -12.85
CA ALA A 61 -8.32 4.96 -13.49
C ALA A 61 -9.66 5.24 -12.83
N GLU A 62 -10.43 4.20 -12.54
CA GLU A 62 -11.73 4.37 -11.88
C GLU A 62 -11.58 4.80 -10.43
N PHE A 63 -10.59 4.26 -9.71
CA PHE A 63 -10.28 4.65 -8.34
C PHE A 63 -9.97 6.14 -8.25
N ARG A 64 -9.18 6.65 -9.17
CA ARG A 64 -8.78 8.07 -9.18
C ARG A 64 -9.96 9.00 -9.36
N LYS A 65 -10.95 8.61 -10.15
CA LYS A 65 -12.15 9.42 -10.33
C LYS A 65 -12.91 9.64 -9.02
N VAL A 66 -12.99 8.59 -8.20
CA VAL A 66 -13.66 8.66 -6.90
C VAL A 66 -12.80 9.40 -5.87
N HIS A 67 -11.52 9.06 -5.81
CA HIS A 67 -10.57 9.63 -4.86
C HIS A 67 -10.48 11.14 -4.98
N GLN A 68 -10.53 11.67 -6.20
CA GLN A 68 -10.47 13.10 -6.47
C GLN A 68 -11.55 13.86 -5.70
N PHE A 69 -12.72 13.29 -5.55
CA PHE A 69 -13.85 13.96 -4.90
C PHE A 69 -14.00 13.60 -3.42
N LEU A 70 -13.42 12.49 -2.97
CA LEU A 70 -13.49 12.09 -1.56
C LEU A 70 -12.37 12.67 -0.72
N THR A 71 -11.14 12.53 -1.18
CA THR A 71 -9.94 12.92 -0.43
C THR A 71 -9.17 14.04 -1.13
N PHE A 72 -9.22 14.04 -2.43
CA PHE A 72 -8.48 14.91 -3.34
C PHE A 72 -6.97 14.63 -3.30
N ALA A 73 -6.31 14.88 -2.17
CA ALA A 73 -4.88 14.63 -2.02
C ALA A 73 -4.55 14.35 -0.56
N VAL A 74 -3.41 13.72 -0.33
CA VAL A 74 -2.87 13.57 1.01
C VAL A 74 -1.75 14.58 1.21
N SER A 75 -1.30 14.74 2.47
CA SER A 75 -0.28 15.73 2.82
C SER A 75 0.97 15.65 1.94
N THR A 76 1.24 16.69 1.17
CA THR A 76 2.41 16.76 0.30
C THR A 76 3.73 16.69 1.08
N PRO A 77 3.90 17.46 2.19
CA PRO A 77 5.13 17.36 2.99
C PRO A 77 5.39 15.94 3.51
N VAL A 78 4.34 15.24 3.94
CA VAL A 78 4.48 13.86 4.43
C VAL A 78 4.91 12.93 3.31
N GLN A 79 4.37 13.08 2.10
CA GLN A 79 4.77 12.28 0.95
C GLN A 79 6.25 12.47 0.65
N HIS A 80 6.75 13.70 0.67
CA HIS A 80 8.17 13.99 0.44
C HIS A 80 9.04 13.39 1.54
N ALA A 81 8.61 13.50 2.80
CA ALA A 81 9.37 12.95 3.92
C ALA A 81 9.49 11.42 3.82
N LEU A 82 8.41 10.74 3.46
CA LEU A 82 8.42 9.29 3.29
C LEU A 82 9.32 8.87 2.12
N ALA A 83 9.25 9.60 1.01
CA ALA A 83 10.08 9.31 -0.16
C ALA A 83 11.57 9.46 0.19
N ASP A 84 11.93 10.51 0.93
CA ASP A 84 13.32 10.73 1.35
C ASP A 84 13.79 9.62 2.29
N PHE A 85 12.96 9.25 3.25
CA PHE A 85 13.28 8.17 4.19
C PHE A 85 13.48 6.83 3.46
N MET A 86 12.62 6.51 2.51
CA MET A 86 12.70 5.27 1.75
C MET A 86 14.00 5.22 0.91
N ARG A 87 14.46 6.36 0.40
CA ARG A 87 15.72 6.43 -0.35
C ARG A 87 16.93 6.25 0.55
N GLU A 88 16.90 6.83 1.76
CA GLU A 88 18.03 6.81 2.69
C GLU A 88 18.10 5.49 3.47
N GLU A 89 16.97 4.87 3.74
CA GLU A 89 16.88 3.64 4.53
C GLU A 89 16.04 2.57 3.80
N PRO A 90 16.51 2.09 2.65
CA PRO A 90 15.69 1.18 1.83
C PRO A 90 15.40 -0.16 2.49
N GLY A 91 16.22 -0.58 3.45
CA GLY A 91 16.01 -1.85 4.15
C GLY A 91 15.17 -1.75 5.41
N PHE A 92 14.65 -0.57 5.76
CA PHE A 92 13.94 -0.38 7.03
C PHE A 92 12.72 -1.29 7.15
N ALA A 93 11.90 -1.39 6.11
CA ALA A 93 10.68 -2.19 6.15
C ALA A 93 10.97 -3.67 6.41
N ASP A 94 12.09 -4.18 5.90
CA ASP A 94 12.49 -5.57 6.06
C ASP A 94 12.87 -5.91 7.50
N GLY A 95 13.19 -4.91 8.31
CA GLY A 95 13.57 -5.09 9.69
C GLY A 95 12.41 -5.15 10.67
N GLN A 96 11.16 -5.10 10.18
CA GLN A 96 9.97 -5.06 11.05
C GLN A 96 9.50 -6.42 11.53
N GLY A 97 9.94 -7.49 10.90
CA GLY A 97 9.50 -8.85 11.20
C GLY A 97 10.03 -9.46 12.51
#